data_7ee4defed8747456d5d447fd33e13752
#
_entry.id   7ee4defed8747456d5d447fd33e13752
#
_cell.length_a   1.000
_cell.length_b   1.000
_cell.length_c   1.000
_cell.angle_alpha   90.00
_cell.angle_beta   90.00
_cell.angle_gamma   90.00
#
_symmetry.space_group_name_H-M   'P 1'
#
loop_
_entity.id
_entity.type
_entity.pdbx_description
1 polymer ?
#
loop_
_entity_poly.entity_id
_entity_poly.type
_entity_poly.pdbx_seq_one_letter_code
_entity_poly.pdbx_strand_id
1 'polypeptide(L)'
;HYIAGFPERARGRFYNSAMLVGPSGVKAVYRKLHLFEREQEWFSPGDIPLAVHRVGPARVGMLICFDWRFPETARALALLGADVIAHPSNLVYPNAQEAMRVRALENRLCTVTANRTGTETRPGGSVPFTGRSQIIGPRGDVLVRARKAGDCAMAADIDLKVCRDKAL
;
A
#
# COMPACT_ATOMS: atom_id res chain seq x y z
N HIS A 1 -8.51 -13.06 -3.27
CA HIS A 1 -8.69 -11.80 -2.56
C HIS A 1 -8.14 -10.66 -3.38
N TYR A 2 -8.78 -9.49 -3.28
CA TYR A 2 -8.34 -8.26 -3.93
C TYR A 2 -8.16 -7.17 -2.88
N ILE A 3 -7.19 -6.27 -3.12
CA ILE A 3 -7.07 -5.02 -2.38
C ILE A 3 -7.03 -3.90 -3.41
N ALA A 4 -7.98 -2.97 -3.31
CA ALA A 4 -8.13 -1.87 -4.26
C ALA A 4 -8.46 -0.57 -3.54
N GLY A 5 -7.87 0.54 -4.04
CA GLY A 5 -8.21 1.89 -3.59
C GLY A 5 -9.52 2.38 -4.19
N PHE A 6 -10.30 3.15 -3.43
CA PHE A 6 -11.56 3.73 -3.89
C PHE A 6 -11.93 4.97 -3.07
N PRO A 7 -12.69 5.92 -3.65
CA PRO A 7 -13.30 7.00 -2.88
C PRO A 7 -14.51 6.46 -2.09
N GLU A 8 -14.44 6.56 -0.78
CA GLU A 8 -15.52 6.12 0.12
C GLU A 8 -16.37 7.31 0.57
N ARG A 9 -17.70 7.15 0.59
CA ARG A 9 -18.61 8.06 1.27
C ARG A 9 -19.21 7.37 2.48
N ALA A 10 -18.94 7.89 3.68
CA ALA A 10 -19.48 7.36 4.92
C ALA A 10 -19.83 8.49 5.90
N ARG A 11 -21.00 8.41 6.51
CA ARG A 11 -21.46 9.37 7.54
C ARG A 11 -21.33 10.84 7.12
N GLY A 12 -21.63 11.15 5.84
CA GLY A 12 -21.57 12.51 5.29
C GLY A 12 -20.15 13.01 4.96
N ARG A 13 -19.11 12.18 5.12
CA ARG A 13 -17.71 12.50 4.80
C ARG A 13 -17.21 11.65 3.65
N PHE A 14 -16.17 12.12 2.98
CA PHE A 14 -15.44 11.36 1.97
C PHE A 14 -14.09 10.94 2.52
N TYR A 15 -13.65 9.72 2.17
CA TYR A 15 -12.37 9.16 2.56
C TYR A 15 -11.66 8.59 1.33
N ASN A 16 -10.34 8.70 1.30
CA ASN A 16 -9.50 7.91 0.41
C ASN A 16 -9.26 6.56 1.08
N SER A 17 -9.86 5.50 0.55
CA SER A 17 -9.94 4.21 1.22
C SER A 17 -9.38 3.07 0.36
N ALA A 18 -8.95 2.00 1.00
CA ALA A 18 -8.66 0.71 0.39
C ALA A 18 -9.55 -0.37 1.00
N MET A 19 -10.08 -1.24 0.15
CA MET A 19 -10.88 -2.38 0.59
C MET A 19 -10.16 -3.70 0.35
N LEU A 20 -10.27 -4.60 1.29
CA LEU A 20 -9.95 -6.01 1.13
C LEU A 20 -11.23 -6.77 0.80
N VAL A 21 -11.25 -7.39 -0.38
CA VAL A 21 -12.38 -8.17 -0.87
C VAL A 21 -12.01 -9.65 -0.93
N GLY A 22 -12.86 -10.48 -0.39
CA GLY A 22 -12.74 -11.94 -0.46
C GLY A 22 -13.90 -12.56 -1.23
N PRO A 23 -13.99 -13.90 -1.29
CA PRO A 23 -15.07 -14.59 -1.99
C PRO A 23 -16.47 -14.25 -1.49
N SER A 24 -16.60 -13.90 -0.21
CA SER A 24 -17.86 -13.50 0.44
C SER A 24 -18.13 -11.99 0.43
N GLY A 25 -17.37 -11.20 -0.34
CA GLY A 25 -17.51 -9.75 -0.41
C GLY A 25 -16.44 -8.98 0.36
N VAL A 26 -16.74 -7.74 0.75
CA VAL A 26 -15.81 -6.84 1.45
C VAL A 26 -15.57 -7.36 2.86
N LYS A 27 -14.30 -7.63 3.18
CA LYS A 27 -13.85 -8.11 4.50
C LYS A 27 -13.37 -6.99 5.41
N ALA A 28 -12.76 -5.97 4.85
CA ALA A 28 -12.20 -4.86 5.60
C ALA A 28 -12.06 -3.62 4.74
N VAL A 29 -12.04 -2.47 5.40
CA VAL A 29 -11.76 -1.16 4.80
C VAL A 29 -10.67 -0.49 5.63
N TYR A 30 -9.70 0.09 4.96
CA TYR A 30 -8.70 1.00 5.52
C TYR A 30 -8.96 2.39 4.97
N ARG A 31 -8.97 3.41 5.81
CA ARG A 31 -9.06 4.82 5.43
C ARG A 31 -7.68 5.45 5.55
N LYS A 32 -7.19 6.08 4.49
CA LYS A 32 -5.88 6.71 4.43
C LYS A 32 -5.66 7.68 5.57
N LEU A 33 -4.62 7.46 6.37
CA LEU A 33 -4.31 8.29 7.54
C LEU A 33 -3.64 9.60 7.13
N HIS A 34 -2.72 9.55 6.16
CA HIS A 34 -1.90 10.69 5.78
C HIS A 34 -2.32 11.18 4.40
N LEU A 35 -3.13 12.21 4.36
CA LEU A 35 -3.59 12.84 3.12
C LEU A 35 -2.43 13.58 2.44
N PHE A 36 -2.40 13.52 1.11
CA PHE A 36 -1.35 14.10 0.29
C PHE A 36 -1.83 15.43 -0.34
N GLU A 37 -1.06 16.51 -0.14
CA GLU A 37 -1.32 17.83 -0.72
C GLU A 37 -2.79 18.25 -0.58
N ARG A 38 -3.47 18.46 -1.72
CA ARG A 38 -4.85 18.93 -1.79
C ARG A 38 -5.90 17.84 -1.46
N GLU A 39 -5.50 16.62 -1.17
CA GLU A 39 -6.48 15.59 -0.78
C GLU A 39 -7.33 16.01 0.44
N GLN A 40 -6.77 16.79 1.36
CA GLN A 40 -7.49 17.33 2.53
C GLN A 40 -8.64 18.29 2.18
N GLU A 41 -8.71 18.81 0.94
CA GLU A 41 -9.82 19.63 0.48
C GLU A 41 -11.07 18.77 0.20
N TRP A 42 -10.88 17.47 -0.06
CA TRP A 42 -11.92 16.55 -0.51
C TRP A 42 -12.18 15.41 0.47
N PHE A 43 -11.13 14.94 1.13
CA PHE A 43 -11.18 13.78 1.99
C PHE A 43 -10.89 14.14 3.45
N SER A 44 -11.56 13.44 4.35
CA SER A 44 -11.22 13.45 5.77
C SER A 44 -10.08 12.45 6.05
N PRO A 45 -9.19 12.74 7.00
CA PRO A 45 -8.24 11.75 7.51
C PRO A 45 -8.94 10.49 7.98
N GLY A 46 -8.27 9.34 7.85
CA GLY A 46 -8.79 8.07 8.29
C GLY A 46 -9.06 8.05 9.81
N ASP A 47 -10.18 7.48 10.17
CA ASP A 47 -10.69 7.37 11.56
C ASP A 47 -10.89 5.90 11.99
N ILE A 48 -10.43 4.95 11.18
CA ILE A 48 -10.43 3.52 11.48
C ILE A 48 -9.02 3.13 11.96
N PRO A 49 -8.87 2.44 13.10
CA PRO A 49 -7.58 1.98 13.57
C PRO A 49 -6.87 1.08 12.55
N LEU A 50 -5.53 1.15 12.53
CA LEU A 50 -4.72 0.20 11.76
C LEU A 50 -5.04 -1.22 12.21
N ALA A 51 -5.21 -2.11 11.24
CA ALA A 51 -5.55 -3.50 11.50
C ALA A 51 -4.86 -4.44 10.50
N VAL A 52 -4.70 -5.68 10.92
CA VAL A 52 -4.14 -6.75 10.12
C VAL A 52 -5.21 -7.82 9.90
N HIS A 53 -5.39 -8.24 8.65
CA HIS A 53 -6.45 -9.12 8.23
C HIS A 53 -5.90 -10.44 7.68
N ARG A 54 -6.59 -11.53 7.96
CA ARG A 54 -6.19 -12.85 7.47
C ARG A 54 -6.61 -13.06 6.02
N VAL A 55 -5.63 -13.40 5.16
CA VAL A 55 -5.80 -13.71 3.74
C VAL A 55 -5.12 -15.05 3.47
N GLY A 56 -5.89 -16.15 3.50
CA GLY A 56 -5.31 -17.48 3.51
C GLY A 56 -4.36 -17.68 4.70
N PRO A 57 -3.11 -18.10 4.48
CA PRO A 57 -2.11 -18.24 5.53
C PRO A 57 -1.46 -16.93 5.94
N ALA A 58 -1.59 -15.87 5.12
CA ALA A 58 -0.92 -14.58 5.35
C ALA A 58 -1.75 -13.63 6.21
N ARG A 59 -1.06 -12.74 6.91
CA ARG A 59 -1.60 -11.60 7.64
C ARG A 59 -1.24 -10.32 6.90
N VAL A 60 -2.27 -9.60 6.42
CA VAL A 60 -2.11 -8.47 5.51
C VAL A 60 -2.57 -7.18 6.16
N GLY A 61 -1.70 -6.18 6.20
CA GLY A 61 -2.02 -4.79 6.50
C GLY A 61 -2.22 -3.98 5.22
N MET A 62 -2.90 -2.86 5.30
CA MET A 62 -3.13 -1.96 4.17
C MET A 62 -2.57 -0.57 4.47
N LEU A 63 -1.91 0.03 3.48
CA LEU A 63 -1.52 1.44 3.41
C LEU A 63 -1.92 1.99 2.04
N ILE A 64 -2.04 3.31 1.92
CA ILE A 64 -2.38 3.97 0.65
C ILE A 64 -1.35 5.05 0.33
N CYS A 65 -0.71 4.93 -0.85
CA CYS A 65 0.10 5.99 -1.46
C CYS A 65 1.00 6.70 -0.44
N PHE A 66 0.72 7.95 -0.09
CA PHE A 66 1.56 8.82 0.75
C PHE A 66 1.83 8.30 2.17
N ASP A 67 1.09 7.29 2.66
CA ASP A 67 1.41 6.61 3.92
C ASP A 67 2.84 6.01 3.92
N TRP A 68 3.43 5.78 2.73
CA TRP A 68 4.82 5.32 2.60
C TRP A 68 5.83 6.21 3.32
N ARG A 69 5.51 7.50 3.42
CA ARG A 69 6.41 8.51 4.01
C ARG A 69 6.56 8.36 5.52
N PHE A 70 5.58 7.73 6.18
CA PHE A 70 5.48 7.62 7.63
C PHE A 70 5.87 6.21 8.09
N PRO A 71 7.10 6.01 8.61
CA PRO A 71 7.56 4.69 9.08
C PRO A 71 6.70 4.14 10.20
N GLU A 72 6.06 4.99 10.97
CA GLU A 72 5.19 4.64 12.10
C GLU A 72 4.05 3.73 11.68
N THR A 73 3.43 3.98 10.51
CA THR A 73 2.31 3.16 10.03
C THR A 73 2.75 1.75 9.66
N ALA A 74 3.89 1.62 8.96
CA ALA A 74 4.44 0.32 8.63
C ALA A 74 4.90 -0.43 9.89
N ARG A 75 5.52 0.27 10.85
CA ARG A 75 5.93 -0.31 12.12
C ARG A 75 4.73 -0.78 12.95
N ALA A 76 3.67 0.01 13.03
CA ALA A 76 2.45 -0.38 13.74
C ALA A 76 1.83 -1.65 13.14
N LEU A 77 1.72 -1.73 11.80
CA LEU A 77 1.24 -2.95 11.14
C LEU A 77 2.14 -4.16 11.40
N ALA A 78 3.46 -3.97 11.42
CA ALA A 78 4.42 -5.04 11.75
C ALA A 78 4.24 -5.54 13.18
N LEU A 79 4.06 -4.63 14.15
CA LEU A 79 3.80 -4.96 15.56
C LEU A 79 2.44 -5.64 15.76
N LEU A 80 1.44 -5.31 14.95
CA LEU A 80 0.15 -6.02 14.87
C LEU A 80 0.29 -7.39 14.20
N GLY A 81 1.47 -7.72 13.71
CA GLY A 81 1.81 -9.03 13.17
C GLY A 81 1.56 -9.18 11.67
N ALA A 82 1.61 -8.12 10.90
CA ALA A 82 1.54 -8.22 9.44
C ALA A 82 2.73 -9.02 8.87
N ASP A 83 2.41 -9.92 7.94
CA ASP A 83 3.38 -10.60 7.09
C ASP A 83 3.62 -9.79 5.80
N VAL A 84 2.55 -9.10 5.34
CA VAL A 84 2.52 -8.36 4.07
C VAL A 84 1.83 -7.02 4.27
N ILE A 85 2.37 -5.96 3.67
CA ILE A 85 1.67 -4.68 3.50
C ILE A 85 1.26 -4.53 2.03
N ALA A 86 -0.05 -4.44 1.79
CA ALA A 86 -0.60 -4.08 0.49
C ALA A 86 -0.71 -2.55 0.38
N HIS A 87 -0.20 -2.00 -0.73
CA HIS A 87 0.01 -0.58 -0.90
C HIS A 87 -0.47 -0.10 -2.29
N PRO A 88 -1.80 0.02 -2.52
CA PRO A 88 -2.33 0.67 -3.71
C PRO A 88 -1.94 2.15 -3.74
N SER A 89 -1.50 2.65 -4.92
CA SER A 89 -0.82 3.94 -4.98
C SER A 89 -0.96 4.66 -6.31
N ASN A 90 -0.89 5.99 -6.24
CA ASN A 90 -0.68 6.92 -7.34
C ASN A 90 0.58 7.76 -7.05
N LEU A 91 1.76 7.10 -7.01
CA LEU A 91 3.01 7.72 -6.58
C LEU A 91 3.54 8.72 -7.61
N VAL A 92 3.88 9.90 -7.15
CA VAL A 92 4.48 10.99 -7.93
C VAL A 92 5.94 11.25 -7.54
N TYR A 93 6.37 10.84 -6.35
CA TYR A 93 7.75 10.98 -5.92
C TYR A 93 8.60 9.75 -6.28
N PRO A 94 9.78 9.96 -6.89
CA PRO A 94 10.61 8.86 -7.39
C PRO A 94 11.24 7.99 -6.30
N ASN A 95 11.33 8.49 -5.07
CA ASN A 95 11.92 7.80 -3.92
C ASN A 95 10.91 6.94 -3.11
N ALA A 96 9.64 6.99 -3.46
CA ALA A 96 8.60 6.24 -2.72
C ALA A 96 8.82 4.71 -2.80
N GLN A 97 9.25 4.21 -3.97
CA GLN A 97 9.55 2.78 -4.12
C GLN A 97 10.73 2.33 -3.25
N GLU A 98 11.77 3.17 -3.14
CA GLU A 98 12.91 2.84 -2.28
C GLU A 98 12.55 2.95 -0.79
N ALA A 99 11.71 3.90 -0.42
CA ALA A 99 11.18 3.96 0.94
C ALA A 99 10.41 2.68 1.29
N MET A 100 9.55 2.16 0.41
CA MET A 100 8.84 0.89 0.66
C MET A 100 9.77 -0.32 0.78
N ARG A 101 10.95 -0.31 0.15
CA ARG A 101 12.00 -1.31 0.39
C ARG A 101 12.54 -1.22 1.82
N VAL A 102 12.79 -0.01 2.29
CA VAL A 102 13.22 0.21 3.69
C VAL A 102 12.14 -0.26 4.65
N ARG A 103 10.84 0.04 4.38
CA ARG A 103 9.71 -0.44 5.20
C ARG A 103 9.68 -1.96 5.28
N ALA A 104 9.96 -2.66 4.18
CA ALA A 104 10.04 -4.12 4.16
C ALA A 104 11.22 -4.63 5.02
N LEU A 105 12.42 -4.07 4.79
CA LEU A 105 13.65 -4.46 5.46
C LEU A 105 13.58 -4.26 6.98
N GLU A 106 13.26 -3.04 7.42
CA GLU A 106 13.26 -2.66 8.86
C GLU A 106 12.19 -3.36 9.69
N ASN A 107 11.13 -3.85 9.04
CA ASN A 107 10.00 -4.54 9.68
C ASN A 107 9.98 -6.05 9.42
N ARG A 108 10.91 -6.57 8.59
CA ARG A 108 10.96 -7.98 8.15
C ARG A 108 9.59 -8.48 7.71
N LEU A 109 8.99 -7.76 6.77
CA LEU A 109 7.72 -8.11 6.13
C LEU A 109 7.82 -7.86 4.62
N CYS A 110 6.87 -8.37 3.86
CA CYS A 110 6.78 -8.07 2.43
C CYS A 110 5.97 -6.80 2.19
N THR A 111 6.34 -6.03 1.15
CA THR A 111 5.49 -4.95 0.65
C THR A 111 5.08 -5.21 -0.80
N VAL A 112 3.80 -5.00 -1.10
CA VAL A 112 3.23 -5.14 -2.44
C VAL A 112 2.67 -3.79 -2.85
N THR A 113 3.41 -3.05 -3.66
CA THR A 113 3.01 -1.75 -4.19
C THR A 113 2.43 -1.91 -5.58
N ALA A 114 1.12 -1.65 -5.72
CA ALA A 114 0.45 -1.51 -7.00
C ALA A 114 0.35 -0.02 -7.33
N ASN A 115 1.10 0.44 -8.32
CA ASN A 115 1.27 1.85 -8.61
C ASN A 115 0.77 2.22 -10.01
N ARG A 116 0.19 3.40 -10.10
CA ARG A 116 -0.30 3.98 -11.36
C ARG A 116 0.86 4.34 -12.30
N THR A 117 0.63 4.17 -13.61
CA THR A 117 1.50 4.61 -14.71
C THR A 117 0.88 5.79 -15.46
N GLY A 118 1.65 6.40 -16.36
CA GLY A 118 1.18 7.47 -17.24
C GLY A 118 1.20 8.84 -16.60
N THR A 119 0.46 9.76 -17.20
CA THR A 119 0.37 11.17 -16.78
C THR A 119 -1.10 11.58 -16.77
N GLU A 120 -1.51 12.28 -15.73
CA GLU A 120 -2.82 12.89 -15.64
C GLU A 120 -2.71 14.38 -15.95
N THR A 121 -3.45 14.85 -16.96
CA THR A 121 -3.51 16.26 -17.31
C THR A 121 -4.73 16.90 -16.64
N ARG A 122 -4.51 17.99 -15.94
CA ARG A 122 -5.52 18.78 -15.20
C ARG A 122 -5.41 20.26 -15.56
N PRO A 123 -6.45 21.06 -15.33
CA PRO A 123 -6.30 22.51 -15.31
C PRO A 123 -5.18 22.91 -14.33
N GLY A 124 -4.15 23.62 -14.82
CA GLY A 124 -3.00 24.03 -14.03
C GLY A 124 -1.76 23.13 -14.13
N GLY A 125 -1.79 22.04 -14.91
CA GLY A 125 -0.60 21.23 -15.16
C GLY A 125 -0.83 19.74 -15.35
N SER A 126 0.27 19.03 -15.50
CA SER A 126 0.28 17.58 -15.68
C SER A 126 1.02 16.90 -14.54
N VAL A 127 0.48 15.78 -14.05
CA VAL A 127 1.05 14.99 -12.96
C VAL A 127 1.51 13.64 -13.50
N PRO A 128 2.83 13.42 -13.67
CA PRO A 128 3.35 12.12 -14.08
C PRO A 128 3.41 11.17 -12.90
N PHE A 129 2.98 9.93 -13.11
CA PHE A 129 3.09 8.85 -12.12
C PHE A 129 4.37 8.04 -12.33
N THR A 130 4.93 7.54 -11.24
CA THR A 130 6.25 6.89 -11.28
C THR A 130 6.22 5.47 -11.85
N GLY A 131 5.04 4.83 -11.94
CA GLY A 131 4.93 3.42 -12.34
C GLY A 131 5.71 2.51 -11.40
N ARG A 132 6.44 1.51 -11.96
CA ARG A 132 7.35 0.64 -11.19
C ARG A 132 6.67 -0.02 -9.99
N SER A 133 5.46 -0.56 -10.19
CA SER A 133 4.82 -1.46 -9.22
C SER A 133 5.83 -2.53 -8.81
N GLN A 134 5.81 -2.96 -7.55
CA GLN A 134 6.85 -3.86 -7.05
C GLN A 134 6.35 -4.75 -5.92
N ILE A 135 6.98 -5.91 -5.80
CA ILE A 135 6.89 -6.80 -4.63
C ILE A 135 8.29 -6.87 -4.01
N ILE A 136 8.38 -6.53 -2.73
CA ILE A 136 9.63 -6.51 -1.98
C ILE A 136 9.57 -7.59 -0.90
N GLY A 137 10.62 -8.35 -0.81
CA GLY A 137 10.81 -9.38 0.21
C GLY A 137 11.21 -8.80 1.59
N PRO A 138 11.15 -9.61 2.65
CA PRO A 138 11.39 -9.16 4.04
C PRO A 138 12.84 -8.79 4.33
N ARG A 139 13.75 -9.01 3.39
CA ARG A 139 15.15 -8.57 3.45
C ARG A 139 15.42 -7.32 2.62
N GLY A 140 14.37 -6.66 2.10
CA GLY A 140 14.47 -5.50 1.23
C GLY A 140 14.86 -5.84 -0.21
N ASP A 141 14.90 -7.10 -0.57
CA ASP A 141 15.17 -7.60 -1.91
C ASP A 141 13.97 -7.33 -2.83
N VAL A 142 14.24 -6.94 -4.07
CA VAL A 142 13.21 -6.76 -5.08
C VAL A 142 12.88 -8.12 -5.68
N LEU A 143 11.75 -8.71 -5.29
CA LEU A 143 11.29 -9.98 -5.87
C LEU A 143 10.83 -9.80 -7.31
N VAL A 144 10.09 -8.73 -7.57
CA VAL A 144 9.67 -8.34 -8.92
C VAL A 144 9.38 -6.84 -8.97
N ARG A 145 9.71 -6.21 -10.10
CA ARG A 145 9.40 -4.79 -10.34
C ARG A 145 8.96 -4.59 -11.79
N ALA A 146 7.85 -3.86 -11.97
CA ALA A 146 7.34 -3.45 -13.26
C ALA A 146 8.21 -2.40 -13.94
N ARG A 147 8.00 -2.23 -15.24
CA ARG A 147 8.52 -1.08 -16.00
C ARG A 147 7.85 0.22 -15.51
N LYS A 148 8.45 1.35 -15.89
CA LYS A 148 7.91 2.69 -15.58
C LYS A 148 6.56 2.95 -16.24
N ALA A 149 6.34 2.39 -17.43
CA ALA A 149 5.16 2.64 -18.26
C ALA A 149 4.55 1.32 -18.75
N GLY A 150 3.29 1.38 -19.15
CA GLY A 150 2.50 0.27 -19.63
C GLY A 150 1.81 -0.51 -18.49
N ASP A 151 0.74 -1.19 -18.85
CA ASP A 151 0.01 -2.04 -17.94
C ASP A 151 0.71 -3.39 -17.79
N CYS A 152 0.72 -3.93 -16.60
CA CYS A 152 1.28 -5.26 -16.35
C CYS A 152 0.61 -5.94 -15.16
N ALA A 153 0.64 -7.26 -15.18
CA ALA A 153 0.38 -8.11 -14.02
C ALA A 153 1.68 -8.81 -13.64
N MET A 154 1.96 -8.89 -12.35
CA MET A 154 3.16 -9.51 -11.80
C MET A 154 2.80 -10.41 -10.63
N ALA A 155 3.58 -11.46 -10.43
CA ALA A 155 3.44 -12.35 -9.29
C ALA A 155 4.82 -12.68 -8.72
N ALA A 156 4.86 -12.98 -7.43
CA ALA A 156 6.02 -13.53 -6.74
C ALA A 156 5.54 -14.43 -5.60
N ASP A 157 6.28 -15.49 -5.35
CA ASP A 157 6.08 -16.32 -4.17
C ASP A 157 6.70 -15.64 -2.95
N ILE A 158 5.97 -15.67 -1.82
CA ILE A 158 6.40 -15.10 -0.55
C ILE A 158 6.52 -16.22 0.48
N ASP A 159 7.73 -16.40 1.04
CA ASP A 159 7.92 -17.28 2.18
C ASP A 159 7.52 -16.56 3.49
N LEU A 160 6.35 -16.92 4.00
CA LEU A 160 5.82 -16.34 5.24
C LEU A 160 6.65 -16.70 6.48
N LYS A 161 7.44 -17.78 6.45
CA LYS A 161 8.33 -18.14 7.56
C LYS A 161 9.41 -17.07 7.73
N VAL A 162 9.98 -16.60 6.60
CA VAL A 162 10.97 -15.53 6.61
C VAL A 162 10.39 -14.21 7.12
N CYS A 163 9.12 -13.90 6.76
CA CYS A 163 8.44 -12.71 7.29
C CYS A 163 8.19 -12.79 8.82
N ARG A 164 7.99 -13.99 9.35
CA ARG A 164 7.69 -14.23 10.76
C ARG A 164 8.92 -14.42 11.65
N ASP A 165 10.03 -14.78 11.03
CA ASP A 165 11.32 -14.81 11.70
C ASP A 165 11.81 -13.38 11.91
N LYS A 166 11.68 -12.89 13.15
CA LYS A 166 12.13 -11.54 13.56
C LYS A 166 13.51 -11.57 14.25
N ALA A 167 14.16 -12.73 14.33
CA ALA A 167 15.54 -12.81 14.77
C ALA A 167 16.48 -12.15 13.76
N LEU A 168 17.43 -11.37 14.25
CA LEU A 168 18.46 -10.70 13.45
C LEU A 168 19.67 -11.63 13.29
#